data_7e5b3d61e5ccc0f5ad175492ee6c917c
#
_entry.id   7e5b3d61e5ccc0f5ad175492ee6c917c
#
_cell.length_a   1.000
_cell.length_b   1.000
_cell.length_c   1.000
_cell.angle_alpha   90.00
_cell.angle_beta   90.00
_cell.angle_gamma   90.00
#
_symmetry.space_group_name_H-M   'P 1'
#
loop_
_entity.id
_entity.type
_entity.pdbx_description
1 polymer ?
#
loop_
_entity_poly.entity_id
_entity_poly.type
_entity_poly.pdbx_seq_one_letter_code
_entity_poly.pdbx_strand_id
1 'polypeptide(L)'
;MRKLLAVLAVIYVLGLLPVFAIARYNYASADDFGMGLAAYRAFSSTGNIFAAIGQGFYMAWYDYLHWMGYFTSTVFMSVPPNVFDERLYPIGVFLLIFVLTAGTLYFFRALFVKAWKIDKYASRCLALVTLLVTVQCMPEGSARVESFFWYCSGVNYVLLYSFGLFWMGLLISAVFDQSRGKRIYDLVMACILGFAVGGGNYMTSLSCAIIAVLVIIAALRCRHKELLAPCLFLLFGFALSCLAPGNNNRAQSLQGFGAVKTILIALYYTLSYCVNEYTTWAVLLFFALAAVIAWKAAEKVSFRFSYPALAVIFGYGMVSANIAPPLYAEGNIGAGRLVALFYMQYVLVAVLLEVYVVGWLRQYVTGGAGSVACVCGAADGQDHPEEATGATRLSAQAQGAAGGAKLSAALSGVSIFLMAALIFGSALTVKADPDFYMATCAAQDLLNGHAARYKEQNDERRKILRDASVKDAVLDEFDYKPDLLFFSDIETDSSNWQNKALARYYGKDSVVLRKTK
;
A
#
# COMPACT_ATOMS: atom_id res chain seq x y z
N MET A 1 18.86 -8.16 -15.47
CA MET A 1 18.25 -7.26 -14.50
C MET A 1 18.18 -5.79 -14.97
N ARG A 2 19.28 -5.14 -15.41
CA ARG A 2 19.24 -3.70 -15.80
C ARG A 2 18.25 -3.40 -16.95
N LYS A 3 18.23 -4.23 -18.01
CA LYS A 3 17.27 -4.08 -19.12
C LYS A 3 15.81 -4.30 -18.64
N LEU A 4 15.58 -5.33 -17.83
CA LEU A 4 14.25 -5.59 -17.25
C LEU A 4 13.76 -4.42 -16.38
N LEU A 5 14.65 -3.85 -15.55
CA LEU A 5 14.32 -2.66 -14.76
C LEU A 5 13.89 -1.48 -15.65
N ALA A 6 14.60 -1.23 -16.77
CA ALA A 6 14.21 -0.16 -17.68
C ALA A 6 12.82 -0.40 -18.28
N VAL A 7 12.52 -1.63 -18.70
CA VAL A 7 11.20 -2.00 -19.24
C VAL A 7 10.10 -1.84 -18.19
N LEU A 8 10.31 -2.37 -16.96
CA LEU A 8 9.35 -2.23 -15.87
C LEU A 8 9.11 -0.76 -15.48
N ALA A 9 10.17 0.05 -15.46
CA ALA A 9 10.05 1.49 -15.17
C ALA A 9 9.23 2.21 -16.25
N VAL A 10 9.46 1.90 -17.53
CA VAL A 10 8.68 2.45 -18.64
C VAL A 10 7.21 2.05 -18.52
N ILE A 11 6.93 0.76 -18.28
CA ILE A 11 5.54 0.27 -18.11
C ILE A 11 4.86 0.94 -16.92
N TYR A 12 5.56 1.07 -15.79
CA TYR A 12 5.01 1.74 -14.62
C TYR A 12 4.65 3.20 -14.91
N VAL A 13 5.56 3.95 -15.54
CA VAL A 13 5.31 5.35 -15.90
C VAL A 13 4.18 5.47 -16.93
N LEU A 14 4.19 4.65 -17.99
CA LEU A 14 3.12 4.66 -19.00
C LEU A 14 1.77 4.28 -18.40
N GLY A 15 1.73 3.32 -17.47
CA GLY A 15 0.51 2.95 -16.75
C GLY A 15 -0.02 4.04 -15.82
N LEU A 16 0.83 4.96 -15.36
CA LEU A 16 0.39 6.11 -14.56
C LEU A 16 -0.13 7.28 -15.40
N LEU A 17 0.22 7.37 -16.68
CA LEU A 17 -0.21 8.51 -17.51
C LEU A 17 -1.74 8.67 -17.61
N PRO A 18 -2.54 7.62 -17.91
CA PRO A 18 -4.00 7.75 -17.91
C PRO A 18 -4.56 8.07 -16.52
N VAL A 19 -3.99 7.47 -15.46
CA VAL A 19 -4.40 7.72 -14.06
C VAL A 19 -4.20 9.17 -13.67
N PHE A 20 -3.05 9.76 -14.04
CA PHE A 20 -2.78 11.18 -13.78
C PHE A 20 -3.56 12.11 -14.72
N ALA A 21 -3.87 11.67 -15.92
CA ALA A 21 -4.71 12.44 -16.85
C ALA A 21 -6.14 12.54 -16.31
N ILE A 22 -6.76 11.43 -15.88
CA ILE A 22 -8.11 11.44 -15.33
C ILE A 22 -8.18 12.15 -13.97
N ALA A 23 -7.12 12.13 -13.18
CA ALA A 23 -7.08 12.83 -11.89
C ALA A 23 -7.41 14.34 -12.01
N ARG A 24 -7.16 14.98 -13.16
CA ARG A 24 -7.52 16.38 -13.41
C ARG A 24 -9.03 16.66 -13.38
N TYR A 25 -9.84 15.60 -13.45
CA TYR A 25 -11.29 15.65 -13.38
C TYR A 25 -11.82 15.26 -12.00
N ASN A 26 -10.92 15.13 -10.99
CA ASN A 26 -11.28 14.73 -9.65
C ASN A 26 -11.75 15.90 -8.80
N TYR A 27 -12.76 15.68 -7.96
CA TYR A 27 -13.41 16.68 -7.12
C TYR A 27 -13.58 16.17 -5.69
N ALA A 28 -13.60 17.11 -4.73
CA ALA A 28 -13.91 16.83 -3.34
C ALA A 28 -15.33 16.28 -3.18
N SER A 29 -15.48 15.32 -2.26
CA SER A 29 -16.76 14.69 -1.96
C SER A 29 -16.86 14.28 -0.49
N ALA A 30 -18.09 14.08 0.00
CA ALA A 30 -18.38 13.55 1.32
C ALA A 30 -17.59 14.25 2.46
N ASP A 31 -16.75 13.48 3.17
CA ASP A 31 -15.99 13.95 4.33
C ASP A 31 -15.01 15.08 4.03
N ASP A 32 -14.56 15.24 2.78
CA ASP A 32 -13.64 16.33 2.42
C ASP A 32 -14.21 17.71 2.76
N PHE A 33 -15.54 17.88 2.65
CA PHE A 33 -16.21 19.13 3.01
C PHE A 33 -16.36 19.28 4.53
N GLY A 34 -16.74 18.20 5.22
CA GLY A 34 -16.93 18.21 6.67
C GLY A 34 -15.63 18.40 7.42
N MET A 35 -14.64 17.56 7.11
CA MET A 35 -13.32 17.59 7.73
C MET A 35 -12.55 18.88 7.38
N GLY A 36 -12.64 19.33 6.12
CA GLY A 36 -11.94 20.52 5.64
C GLY A 36 -12.57 21.85 6.07
N LEU A 37 -13.76 21.88 6.65
CA LEU A 37 -14.51 23.11 6.91
C LEU A 37 -13.76 24.12 7.77
N ALA A 38 -13.15 23.69 8.86
CA ALA A 38 -12.43 24.56 9.78
C ALA A 38 -11.20 25.21 9.10
N ALA A 39 -10.42 24.40 8.38
CA ALA A 39 -9.27 24.88 7.61
C ALA A 39 -9.69 25.81 6.47
N TYR A 40 -10.77 25.49 5.75
CA TYR A 40 -11.33 26.36 4.70
C TYR A 40 -11.73 27.72 5.24
N ARG A 41 -12.45 27.79 6.37
CA ARG A 41 -12.85 29.06 7.00
C ARG A 41 -11.65 29.87 7.47
N ALA A 42 -10.67 29.23 8.08
CA ALA A 42 -9.45 29.91 8.52
C ALA A 42 -8.66 30.47 7.34
N PHE A 43 -8.52 29.70 6.26
CA PHE A 43 -7.84 30.18 5.05
C PHE A 43 -8.62 31.29 4.35
N SER A 44 -9.92 31.14 4.17
CA SER A 44 -10.79 32.12 3.50
C SER A 44 -10.83 33.48 4.23
N SER A 45 -10.72 33.47 5.58
CA SER A 45 -10.75 34.68 6.38
C SER A 45 -9.39 35.37 6.51
N THR A 46 -8.28 34.62 6.43
CA THR A 46 -6.94 35.16 6.73
C THR A 46 -5.98 35.14 5.54
N GLY A 47 -6.24 34.35 4.51
CA GLY A 47 -5.29 34.04 3.43
C GLY A 47 -4.04 33.27 3.89
N ASN A 48 -3.98 32.82 5.15
CA ASN A 48 -2.79 32.24 5.76
C ASN A 48 -2.86 30.71 5.77
N ILE A 49 -1.94 30.06 5.06
CA ILE A 49 -1.81 28.60 4.99
C ILE A 49 -1.53 28.01 6.38
N PHE A 50 -0.71 28.66 7.21
CA PHE A 50 -0.39 28.19 8.55
C PHE A 50 -1.60 28.22 9.49
N ALA A 51 -2.53 29.17 9.29
CA ALA A 51 -3.80 29.19 10.03
C ALA A 51 -4.66 27.98 9.66
N ALA A 52 -4.75 27.62 8.38
CA ALA A 52 -5.45 26.41 7.93
C ALA A 52 -4.83 25.13 8.49
N ILE A 53 -3.49 25.01 8.42
CA ILE A 53 -2.78 23.85 8.99
C ILE A 53 -3.00 23.77 10.51
N GLY A 54 -2.98 24.91 11.22
CA GLY A 54 -3.29 24.98 12.65
C GLY A 54 -4.68 24.43 12.99
N GLN A 55 -5.68 24.67 12.12
CA GLN A 55 -7.00 24.05 12.26
C GLN A 55 -6.97 22.52 12.08
N GLY A 56 -6.10 21.99 11.24
CA GLY A 56 -5.90 20.54 11.13
C GLY A 56 -5.47 19.91 12.47
N PHE A 57 -4.54 20.53 13.18
CA PHE A 57 -4.13 20.08 14.54
C PHE A 57 -5.24 20.26 15.57
N TYR A 58 -5.99 21.37 15.50
CA TYR A 58 -7.14 21.57 16.36
C TYR A 58 -8.22 20.51 16.14
N MET A 59 -8.55 20.22 14.89
CA MET A 59 -9.53 19.18 14.56
C MET A 59 -9.06 17.79 15.00
N ALA A 60 -7.77 17.49 14.87
CA ALA A 60 -7.21 16.24 15.37
C ALA A 60 -7.39 16.10 16.90
N TRP A 61 -7.19 17.17 17.65
CA TRP A 61 -7.47 17.20 19.09
C TRP A 61 -8.96 17.10 19.40
N TYR A 62 -9.81 17.83 18.65
CA TYR A 62 -11.27 17.78 18.83
C TYR A 62 -11.81 16.37 18.59
N ASP A 63 -11.44 15.75 17.46
CA ASP A 63 -11.90 14.40 17.11
C ASP A 63 -11.35 13.33 18.06
N TYR A 64 -10.12 13.50 18.54
CA TYR A 64 -9.54 12.63 19.55
C TYR A 64 -10.40 12.55 20.82
N LEU A 65 -10.97 13.68 21.22
CA LEU A 65 -11.83 13.73 22.40
C LEU A 65 -13.27 13.27 22.12
N HIS A 66 -13.79 13.46 20.87
CA HIS A 66 -15.23 13.35 20.63
C HIS A 66 -15.62 12.28 19.60
N TRP A 67 -14.70 11.85 18.71
CA TRP A 67 -15.08 11.01 17.58
C TRP A 67 -14.17 9.79 17.31
N MET A 68 -12.85 9.98 17.18
CA MET A 68 -11.93 8.91 16.77
C MET A 68 -10.49 9.16 17.22
N GLY A 69 -9.74 8.05 17.45
CA GLY A 69 -8.39 8.11 17.99
C GLY A 69 -7.27 8.38 16.97
N TYR A 70 -7.50 8.32 15.64
CA TYR A 70 -6.39 8.45 14.68
C TYR A 70 -5.98 9.89 14.42
N PHE A 71 -5.37 10.48 15.44
CA PHE A 71 -5.02 11.90 15.45
C PHE A 71 -4.09 12.32 14.28
N THR A 72 -3.14 11.48 13.85
CA THR A 72 -2.28 11.79 12.71
C THR A 72 -3.06 11.84 11.40
N SER A 73 -3.92 10.85 11.15
CA SER A 73 -4.77 10.84 9.96
C SER A 73 -5.67 12.07 9.92
N THR A 74 -6.25 12.44 11.05
CA THR A 74 -7.18 13.58 11.16
C THR A 74 -6.51 14.90 10.81
N VAL A 75 -5.23 15.11 11.17
CA VAL A 75 -4.50 16.32 10.73
C VAL A 75 -4.52 16.43 9.21
N PHE A 76 -4.19 15.36 8.48
CA PHE A 76 -4.17 15.37 7.02
C PHE A 76 -5.57 15.46 6.41
N MET A 77 -6.54 14.71 6.95
CA MET A 77 -7.93 14.71 6.48
C MET A 77 -8.59 16.10 6.63
N SER A 78 -8.20 16.87 7.65
CA SER A 78 -8.76 18.18 7.93
C SER A 78 -8.17 19.32 7.11
N VAL A 79 -7.16 19.06 6.28
CA VAL A 79 -6.54 20.05 5.40
C VAL A 79 -6.45 19.50 3.97
N PRO A 80 -7.59 19.12 3.35
CA PRO A 80 -7.57 18.65 1.97
C PRO A 80 -7.24 19.82 1.02
N PRO A 81 -6.62 19.56 -0.14
CA PRO A 81 -6.14 20.62 -1.05
C PRO A 81 -7.22 21.61 -1.51
N ASN A 82 -8.48 21.20 -1.60
CA ASN A 82 -9.61 22.06 -1.98
C ASN A 82 -9.90 23.18 -0.99
N VAL A 83 -9.37 23.14 0.24
CA VAL A 83 -9.53 24.24 1.20
C VAL A 83 -8.76 25.50 0.76
N PHE A 84 -7.70 25.33 -0.03
CA PHE A 84 -6.92 26.44 -0.57
C PHE A 84 -7.44 26.89 -1.95
N ASP A 85 -7.69 25.96 -2.84
CA ASP A 85 -8.35 26.14 -4.14
C ASP A 85 -8.90 24.77 -4.57
N GLU A 86 -10.16 24.71 -4.98
CA GLU A 86 -10.79 23.46 -5.44
C GLU A 86 -10.05 22.83 -6.64
N ARG A 87 -9.36 23.64 -7.46
CA ARG A 87 -8.52 23.16 -8.57
C ARG A 87 -7.29 22.39 -8.12
N LEU A 88 -6.92 22.50 -6.84
CA LEU A 88 -5.78 21.78 -6.27
C LEU A 88 -6.15 20.38 -5.79
N TYR A 89 -7.43 20.02 -5.73
CA TYR A 89 -7.87 18.72 -5.23
C TYR A 89 -7.20 17.52 -5.94
N PRO A 90 -6.99 17.54 -7.27
CA PRO A 90 -6.24 16.50 -7.98
C PRO A 90 -4.83 16.21 -7.46
N ILE A 91 -4.20 17.18 -6.77
CA ILE A 91 -2.85 16.99 -6.21
C ILE A 91 -2.80 15.83 -5.23
N GLY A 92 -3.92 15.52 -4.56
CA GLY A 92 -4.03 14.38 -3.66
C GLY A 92 -3.64 13.06 -4.34
N VAL A 93 -4.12 12.81 -5.55
CA VAL A 93 -3.80 11.57 -6.31
C VAL A 93 -2.30 11.46 -6.59
N PHE A 94 -1.68 12.54 -7.06
CA PHE A 94 -0.23 12.57 -7.34
C PHE A 94 0.58 12.34 -6.06
N LEU A 95 0.21 13.00 -4.97
CA LEU A 95 0.88 12.87 -3.67
C LEU A 95 0.83 11.42 -3.17
N LEU A 96 -0.35 10.81 -3.18
CA LEU A 96 -0.55 9.45 -2.66
C LEU A 96 0.25 8.41 -3.46
N ILE A 97 0.19 8.45 -4.80
CA ILE A 97 0.95 7.54 -5.65
C ILE A 97 2.46 7.78 -5.50
N PHE A 98 2.90 9.04 -5.41
CA PHE A 98 4.31 9.38 -5.21
C PHE A 98 4.85 8.86 -3.88
N VAL A 99 4.14 9.09 -2.77
CA VAL A 99 4.58 8.66 -1.43
C VAL A 99 4.58 7.14 -1.31
N LEU A 100 3.58 6.45 -1.87
CA LEU A 100 3.53 4.99 -1.94
C LEU A 100 4.71 4.44 -2.75
N THR A 101 5.00 5.03 -3.92
CA THR A 101 6.13 4.63 -4.76
C THR A 101 7.46 4.81 -4.03
N ALA A 102 7.67 5.97 -3.42
CA ALA A 102 8.90 6.29 -2.71
C ALA A 102 9.08 5.39 -1.47
N GLY A 103 8.01 5.17 -0.70
CA GLY A 103 8.02 4.29 0.48
C GLY A 103 8.36 2.84 0.11
N THR A 104 7.72 2.31 -0.93
CA THR A 104 7.99 0.95 -1.42
C THR A 104 9.43 0.80 -1.89
N LEU A 105 9.92 1.71 -2.75
CA LEU A 105 11.30 1.68 -3.23
C LEU A 105 12.32 1.79 -2.10
N TYR A 106 12.06 2.64 -1.11
CA TYR A 106 12.93 2.82 0.06
C TYR A 106 12.96 1.57 0.94
N PHE A 107 11.79 1.01 1.28
CA PHE A 107 11.67 -0.20 2.08
C PHE A 107 12.35 -1.40 1.41
N PHE A 108 12.08 -1.63 0.12
CA PHE A 108 12.70 -2.73 -0.64
C PHE A 108 14.22 -2.58 -0.72
N ARG A 109 14.72 -1.35 -0.92
CA ARG A 109 16.17 -1.09 -0.90
C ARG A 109 16.77 -1.41 0.48
N ALA A 110 16.10 -1.01 1.56
CA ALA A 110 16.58 -1.28 2.92
C ALA A 110 16.59 -2.78 3.20
N LEU A 111 15.50 -3.48 2.93
CA LEU A 111 15.37 -4.90 3.21
C LEU A 111 16.23 -5.75 2.25
N PHE A 112 16.07 -5.58 0.96
CA PHE A 112 16.69 -6.47 0.01
C PHE A 112 18.18 -6.17 -0.21
N VAL A 113 18.55 -4.87 -0.35
CA VAL A 113 19.94 -4.54 -0.65
C VAL A 113 20.78 -4.45 0.61
N LYS A 114 20.29 -3.79 1.70
CA LYS A 114 21.10 -3.63 2.91
C LYS A 114 21.08 -4.87 3.80
N ALA A 115 19.88 -5.45 4.08
CA ALA A 115 19.78 -6.59 4.98
C ALA A 115 20.04 -7.92 4.29
N TRP A 116 19.34 -8.24 3.19
CA TRP A 116 19.46 -9.54 2.52
C TRP A 116 20.60 -9.61 1.48
N LYS A 117 21.25 -8.50 1.15
CA LYS A 117 22.36 -8.42 0.17
C LYS A 117 21.95 -8.84 -1.25
N ILE A 118 20.71 -8.63 -1.62
CA ILE A 118 20.20 -8.81 -2.98
C ILE A 118 20.71 -7.68 -3.89
N ASP A 119 20.94 -7.98 -5.18
CA ASP A 119 21.34 -6.98 -6.18
C ASP A 119 20.35 -5.81 -6.26
N LYS A 120 20.87 -4.59 -6.34
CA LYS A 120 20.08 -3.35 -6.38
C LYS A 120 19.10 -3.27 -7.55
N TYR A 121 19.43 -3.86 -8.71
CA TYR A 121 18.55 -3.89 -9.88
C TYR A 121 17.40 -4.87 -9.67
N ALA A 122 17.68 -6.05 -9.09
CA ALA A 122 16.66 -7.01 -8.73
C ALA A 122 15.68 -6.44 -7.67
N SER A 123 16.21 -5.80 -6.62
CA SER A 123 15.40 -5.11 -5.61
C SER A 123 14.44 -4.07 -6.22
N ARG A 124 14.92 -3.25 -7.15
CA ARG A 124 14.07 -2.27 -7.85
C ARG A 124 13.05 -2.91 -8.78
N CYS A 125 13.41 -4.01 -9.47
CA CYS A 125 12.45 -4.76 -10.29
C CYS A 125 11.32 -5.31 -9.42
N LEU A 126 11.63 -5.93 -8.27
CA LEU A 126 10.63 -6.45 -7.33
C LEU A 126 9.74 -5.32 -6.77
N ALA A 127 10.32 -4.17 -6.42
CA ALA A 127 9.55 -3.02 -5.97
C ALA A 127 8.59 -2.51 -7.06
N LEU A 128 9.03 -2.42 -8.32
CA LEU A 128 8.17 -2.01 -9.44
C LEU A 128 7.09 -3.03 -9.75
N VAL A 129 7.37 -4.34 -9.65
CA VAL A 129 6.34 -5.38 -9.77
C VAL A 129 5.30 -5.21 -8.65
N THR A 130 5.73 -5.05 -7.41
CA THR A 130 4.82 -4.78 -6.28
C THR A 130 3.96 -3.55 -6.54
N LEU A 131 4.54 -2.45 -7.00
CA LEU A 131 3.82 -1.21 -7.30
C LEU A 131 2.84 -1.37 -8.47
N LEU A 132 3.23 -2.09 -9.53
CA LEU A 132 2.35 -2.38 -10.65
C LEU A 132 1.14 -3.18 -10.18
N VAL A 133 1.36 -4.24 -9.39
CA VAL A 133 0.25 -5.02 -8.82
C VAL A 133 -0.62 -4.15 -7.92
N THR A 134 -0.01 -3.42 -6.99
CA THR A 134 -0.74 -2.60 -6.01
C THR A 134 -1.58 -1.51 -6.66
N VAL A 135 -1.06 -0.83 -7.69
CA VAL A 135 -1.76 0.31 -8.33
C VAL A 135 -2.64 -0.15 -9.48
N GLN A 136 -2.12 -0.98 -10.39
CA GLN A 136 -2.86 -1.33 -11.61
C GLN A 136 -3.89 -2.43 -11.41
N CYS A 137 -3.59 -3.41 -10.54
CA CYS A 137 -4.47 -4.54 -10.25
C CYS A 137 -5.27 -4.35 -8.95
N MET A 138 -5.40 -3.11 -8.44
CA MET A 138 -6.27 -2.81 -7.31
C MET A 138 -7.68 -3.33 -7.61
N PRO A 139 -8.37 -4.02 -6.65
CA PRO A 139 -9.74 -4.46 -6.85
C PRO A 139 -10.65 -3.35 -7.36
N GLU A 140 -11.59 -3.72 -8.23
CA GLU A 140 -12.51 -2.79 -8.88
C GLU A 140 -13.46 -2.08 -7.91
N GLY A 141 -14.20 -1.11 -8.44
CA GLY A 141 -15.21 -0.35 -7.69
C GLY A 141 -14.60 0.59 -6.65
N SER A 142 -15.22 0.66 -5.48
CA SER A 142 -14.89 1.66 -4.47
C SER A 142 -13.44 1.56 -3.93
N ALA A 143 -12.77 0.40 -4.04
CA ALA A 143 -11.39 0.26 -3.60
C ALA A 143 -10.43 1.21 -4.33
N ARG A 144 -10.58 1.39 -5.63
CA ARG A 144 -9.75 2.28 -6.45
C ARG A 144 -9.98 3.76 -6.11
N VAL A 145 -11.24 4.19 -6.08
CA VAL A 145 -11.57 5.59 -5.78
C VAL A 145 -11.22 5.96 -4.35
N GLU A 146 -11.53 5.10 -3.39
CA GLU A 146 -11.26 5.34 -1.97
C GLU A 146 -9.77 5.30 -1.61
N SER A 147 -8.93 4.67 -2.43
CA SER A 147 -7.48 4.64 -2.19
C SER A 147 -6.77 5.88 -2.69
N PHE A 148 -7.08 6.33 -3.91
CA PHE A 148 -6.25 7.35 -4.57
C PHE A 148 -7.02 8.62 -4.93
N PHE A 149 -8.32 8.55 -5.18
CA PHE A 149 -9.08 9.67 -5.70
C PHE A 149 -9.92 10.39 -4.64
N TRP A 150 -10.39 9.70 -3.61
CA TRP A 150 -11.03 10.35 -2.46
C TRP A 150 -10.00 10.69 -1.40
N TYR A 151 -9.72 12.01 -1.22
CA TYR A 151 -8.58 12.50 -0.43
C TYR A 151 -8.62 12.05 1.03
N CYS A 152 -9.74 12.24 1.74
CA CYS A 152 -9.86 11.86 3.16
C CYS A 152 -9.51 10.39 3.40
N SER A 153 -9.97 9.50 2.51
CA SER A 153 -9.63 8.09 2.60
C SER A 153 -8.16 7.83 2.24
N GLY A 154 -7.70 8.39 1.13
CA GLY A 154 -6.33 8.19 0.65
C GLY A 154 -5.27 8.58 1.67
N VAL A 155 -5.42 9.73 2.34
CA VAL A 155 -4.44 10.15 3.36
C VAL A 155 -4.55 9.34 4.64
N ASN A 156 -5.74 8.85 5.00
CA ASN A 156 -5.90 7.99 6.16
C ASN A 156 -5.27 6.61 5.94
N TYR A 157 -5.41 6.03 4.75
CA TYR A 157 -5.00 4.64 4.49
C TYR A 157 -3.70 4.55 3.71
N VAL A 158 -3.61 5.10 2.50
CA VAL A 158 -2.43 4.95 1.62
C VAL A 158 -1.23 5.76 2.11
N LEU A 159 -1.45 7.00 2.57
CA LEU A 159 -0.35 7.82 3.10
C LEU A 159 0.25 7.21 4.35
N LEU A 160 -0.59 6.81 5.32
CA LEU A 160 -0.13 6.21 6.57
C LEU A 160 0.51 4.83 6.36
N TYR A 161 -0.01 4.04 5.43
CA TYR A 161 0.63 2.79 5.01
C TYR A 161 2.04 3.05 4.44
N SER A 162 2.17 4.06 3.60
CA SER A 162 3.47 4.46 3.05
C SER A 162 4.43 4.94 4.13
N PHE A 163 3.96 5.66 5.16
CA PHE A 163 4.76 6.03 6.32
C PHE A 163 5.23 4.79 7.09
N GLY A 164 4.39 3.75 7.20
CA GLY A 164 4.78 2.45 7.75
C GLY A 164 5.94 1.80 6.98
N LEU A 165 5.90 1.85 5.63
CA LEU A 165 6.99 1.37 4.78
C LEU A 165 8.29 2.18 5.00
N PHE A 166 8.20 3.50 5.09
CA PHE A 166 9.36 4.34 5.42
C PHE A 166 9.91 4.03 6.81
N TRP A 167 9.03 3.89 7.81
CA TRP A 167 9.42 3.55 9.17
C TRP A 167 10.19 2.22 9.23
N MET A 168 9.67 1.16 8.62
CA MET A 168 10.36 -0.13 8.55
C MET A 168 11.71 -0.01 7.82
N GLY A 169 11.75 0.73 6.72
CA GLY A 169 12.98 0.99 5.97
C GLY A 169 14.04 1.75 6.77
N LEU A 170 13.63 2.72 7.59
CA LEU A 170 14.52 3.48 8.49
C LEU A 170 15.09 2.60 9.59
N LEU A 171 14.28 1.74 10.24
CA LEU A 171 14.78 0.78 11.25
C LEU A 171 15.87 -0.12 10.67
N ILE A 172 15.60 -0.70 9.49
CA ILE A 172 16.58 -1.54 8.80
C ILE A 172 17.83 -0.73 8.46
N SER A 173 17.66 0.49 7.93
CA SER A 173 18.78 1.36 7.55
C SER A 173 19.65 1.72 8.75
N ALA A 174 19.07 2.02 9.90
CA ALA A 174 19.78 2.35 11.13
C ALA A 174 20.72 1.21 11.60
N VAL A 175 20.34 -0.06 11.35
CA VAL A 175 21.18 -1.22 11.68
C VAL A 175 22.38 -1.36 10.73
N PHE A 176 22.16 -1.14 9.43
CA PHE A 176 23.14 -1.48 8.39
C PHE A 176 23.98 -0.29 7.91
N ASP A 177 23.61 0.97 8.24
CA ASP A 177 24.39 2.13 7.81
C ASP A 177 25.64 2.35 8.69
N GLN A 178 26.78 2.50 8.03
CA GLN A 178 28.08 2.65 8.68
C GLN A 178 28.30 4.07 9.24
N SER A 179 27.69 5.09 8.63
CA SER A 179 27.82 6.49 9.06
C SER A 179 27.02 6.77 10.32
N ARG A 180 27.69 7.23 11.38
CA ARG A 180 27.05 7.62 12.66
C ARG A 180 25.97 8.71 12.47
N GLY A 181 26.29 9.75 11.67
CA GLY A 181 25.34 10.84 11.42
C GLY A 181 24.08 10.37 10.71
N LYS A 182 24.24 9.49 9.69
CA LYS A 182 23.10 8.92 8.97
C LYS A 182 22.27 8.00 9.84
N ARG A 183 22.89 7.18 10.67
CA ARG A 183 22.19 6.33 11.64
C ARG A 183 21.37 7.15 12.63
N ILE A 184 21.93 8.26 13.15
CA ILE A 184 21.18 9.16 14.05
C ILE A 184 19.99 9.77 13.31
N TYR A 185 20.20 10.24 12.08
CA TYR A 185 19.09 10.75 11.24
C TYR A 185 18.00 9.70 11.03
N ASP A 186 18.37 8.46 10.66
CA ASP A 186 17.43 7.36 10.44
C ASP A 186 16.63 7.06 11.72
N LEU A 187 17.28 7.05 12.88
CA LEU A 187 16.61 6.80 14.18
C LEU A 187 15.68 7.93 14.58
N VAL A 188 16.08 9.20 14.40
CA VAL A 188 15.22 10.37 14.70
C VAL A 188 13.99 10.37 13.80
N MET A 189 14.19 10.16 12.51
CA MET A 189 13.08 10.08 11.56
C MET A 189 12.17 8.88 11.83
N ALA A 190 12.74 7.74 12.25
CA ALA A 190 11.95 6.58 12.65
C ALA A 190 11.14 6.83 13.93
N CYS A 191 11.62 7.64 14.89
CA CYS A 191 10.81 8.05 16.05
C CYS A 191 9.62 8.91 15.62
N ILE A 192 9.85 9.91 14.76
CA ILE A 192 8.80 10.82 14.26
C ILE A 192 7.74 10.04 13.46
N LEU A 193 8.19 9.25 12.47
CA LEU A 193 7.28 8.46 11.65
C LEU A 193 6.61 7.34 12.44
N GLY A 194 7.32 6.72 13.39
CA GLY A 194 6.73 5.71 14.28
C GLY A 194 5.56 6.28 15.07
N PHE A 195 5.74 7.44 15.72
CA PHE A 195 4.65 8.12 16.43
C PHE A 195 3.49 8.48 15.49
N ALA A 196 3.79 9.01 14.31
CA ALA A 196 2.78 9.35 13.32
C ALA A 196 2.00 8.12 12.84
N VAL A 197 2.67 7.00 12.55
CA VAL A 197 2.04 5.73 12.15
C VAL A 197 1.18 5.18 13.29
N GLY A 198 1.67 5.22 14.53
CA GLY A 198 0.89 4.80 15.71
C GLY A 198 -0.41 5.59 15.87
N GLY A 199 -0.40 6.91 15.57
CA GLY A 199 -1.59 7.78 15.55
C GLY A 199 -2.39 7.74 14.25
N GLY A 200 -2.12 6.81 13.35
CA GLY A 200 -2.81 6.62 12.08
C GLY A 200 -3.96 5.63 12.15
N ASN A 201 -4.40 5.12 10.99
CA ASN A 201 -5.45 4.10 10.93
C ASN A 201 -5.01 2.81 11.65
N TYR A 202 -5.96 2.16 12.32
CA TYR A 202 -5.67 1.00 13.16
C TYR A 202 -5.13 -0.22 12.40
N MET A 203 -5.43 -0.40 11.12
CA MET A 203 -4.94 -1.52 10.32
C MET A 203 -3.42 -1.44 10.12
N THR A 204 -2.92 -0.27 9.71
CA THR A 204 -1.48 -0.01 9.55
C THR A 204 -0.77 0.02 10.91
N SER A 205 -1.37 0.70 11.89
CA SER A 205 -0.79 0.86 13.22
C SER A 205 -0.60 -0.48 13.92
N LEU A 206 -1.60 -1.38 13.87
CA LEU A 206 -1.51 -2.71 14.45
C LEU A 206 -0.44 -3.57 13.76
N SER A 207 -0.42 -3.55 12.41
CA SER A 207 0.60 -4.28 11.65
C SER A 207 2.02 -3.82 12.02
N CYS A 208 2.24 -2.51 12.11
CA CYS A 208 3.53 -1.95 12.53
C CYS A 208 3.81 -2.17 14.02
N ALA A 209 2.80 -2.19 14.90
CA ALA A 209 2.97 -2.48 16.33
C ALA A 209 3.44 -3.92 16.56
N ILE A 210 2.90 -4.91 15.83
CA ILE A 210 3.39 -6.29 15.88
C ILE A 210 4.87 -6.35 15.47
N ILE A 211 5.24 -5.67 14.40
CA ILE A 211 6.65 -5.59 13.95
C ILE A 211 7.50 -4.89 15.02
N ALA A 212 7.01 -3.80 15.63
CA ALA A 212 7.73 -3.08 16.69
C ALA A 212 8.05 -3.98 17.89
N VAL A 213 7.08 -4.77 18.35
CA VAL A 213 7.29 -5.73 19.46
C VAL A 213 8.36 -6.77 19.09
N LEU A 214 8.31 -7.32 17.87
CA LEU A 214 9.31 -8.28 17.42
C LEU A 214 10.72 -7.65 17.30
N VAL A 215 10.79 -6.41 16.79
CA VAL A 215 12.05 -5.65 16.73
C VAL A 215 12.59 -5.36 18.12
N ILE A 216 11.75 -5.00 19.11
CA ILE A 216 12.16 -4.82 20.50
C ILE A 216 12.77 -6.11 21.05
N ILE A 217 12.11 -7.26 20.88
CA ILE A 217 12.62 -8.55 21.34
C ILE A 217 13.98 -8.87 20.68
N ALA A 218 14.08 -8.66 19.37
CA ALA A 218 15.33 -8.88 18.64
C ALA A 218 16.43 -7.90 19.06
N ALA A 219 16.11 -6.61 19.23
CA ALA A 219 17.05 -5.57 19.63
C ALA A 219 17.65 -5.81 21.02
N LEU A 220 16.85 -6.32 21.96
CA LEU A 220 17.32 -6.68 23.30
C LEU A 220 18.26 -7.89 23.25
N ARG A 221 17.96 -8.89 22.40
CA ARG A 221 18.81 -10.08 22.21
C ARG A 221 20.11 -9.78 21.46
N CYS A 222 20.03 -8.97 20.42
CA CYS A 222 21.18 -8.63 19.56
C CYS A 222 21.93 -7.36 20.01
N ARG A 223 21.58 -6.76 21.14
CA ARG A 223 22.19 -5.54 21.70
C ARG A 223 22.08 -4.28 20.84
N HIS A 224 21.08 -4.23 19.95
CA HIS A 224 20.75 -3.04 19.14
C HIS A 224 19.74 -2.14 19.88
N LYS A 225 20.12 -1.69 21.10
CA LYS A 225 19.23 -0.92 21.98
C LYS A 225 18.76 0.41 21.37
N GLU A 226 19.48 0.94 20.41
CA GLU A 226 19.12 2.14 19.67
C GLU A 226 17.77 2.04 18.91
N LEU A 227 17.32 0.82 18.59
CA LEU A 227 16.03 0.58 17.95
C LEU A 227 14.84 0.64 18.91
N LEU A 228 15.09 0.64 20.22
CA LEU A 228 14.01 0.67 21.22
C LEU A 228 13.19 1.96 21.13
N ALA A 229 13.87 3.11 21.01
CA ALA A 229 13.19 4.40 20.96
C ALA A 229 12.16 4.50 19.82
N PRO A 230 12.50 4.28 18.52
CA PRO A 230 11.51 4.36 17.44
C PRO A 230 10.37 3.35 17.57
N CYS A 231 10.62 2.15 18.11
CA CYS A 231 9.56 1.17 18.37
C CYS A 231 8.63 1.62 19.51
N LEU A 232 9.20 2.16 20.60
CA LEU A 232 8.42 2.68 21.73
C LEU A 232 7.59 3.91 21.33
N PHE A 233 8.11 4.81 20.49
CA PHE A 233 7.35 5.95 19.97
C PHE A 233 6.13 5.49 19.13
N LEU A 234 6.28 4.45 18.31
CA LEU A 234 5.16 3.87 17.57
C LEU A 234 4.12 3.25 18.52
N LEU A 235 4.56 2.42 19.47
CA LEU A 235 3.66 1.79 20.44
C LEU A 235 2.97 2.82 21.33
N PHE A 236 3.65 3.89 21.71
CA PHE A 236 3.07 5.00 22.46
C PHE A 236 2.01 5.74 21.66
N GLY A 237 2.29 6.09 20.40
CA GLY A 237 1.28 6.70 19.50
C GLY A 237 0.07 5.80 19.30
N PHE A 238 0.29 4.48 19.13
CA PHE A 238 -0.79 3.50 18.98
C PHE A 238 -1.62 3.36 20.27
N ALA A 239 -0.97 3.30 21.42
CA ALA A 239 -1.66 3.25 22.71
C ALA A 239 -2.51 4.52 22.94
N LEU A 240 -1.96 5.71 22.65
CA LEU A 240 -2.73 6.96 22.71
C LEU A 240 -3.95 6.89 21.78
N SER A 241 -3.78 6.44 20.55
CA SER A 241 -4.87 6.30 19.59
C SER A 241 -5.96 5.35 20.09
N CYS A 242 -5.59 4.19 20.65
CA CYS A 242 -6.54 3.22 21.20
C CYS A 242 -7.28 3.74 22.44
N LEU A 243 -6.61 4.54 23.28
CA LEU A 243 -7.17 5.09 24.53
C LEU A 243 -7.96 6.39 24.33
N ALA A 244 -8.10 6.86 23.10
CA ALA A 244 -8.79 8.11 22.82
C ALA A 244 -10.24 8.08 23.32
N PRO A 245 -10.70 9.11 24.05
CA PRO A 245 -12.08 9.19 24.54
C PRO A 245 -13.13 9.13 23.41
N GLY A 246 -12.83 9.72 22.26
CA GLY A 246 -13.69 9.70 21.07
C GLY A 246 -14.04 8.31 20.56
N ASN A 247 -13.19 7.31 20.77
CA ASN A 247 -13.47 5.92 20.38
C ASN A 247 -14.70 5.35 21.10
N ASN A 248 -14.95 5.73 22.35
CA ASN A 248 -16.10 5.28 23.11
C ASN A 248 -17.41 5.81 22.51
N ASN A 249 -17.42 7.07 22.04
CA ASN A 249 -18.57 7.68 21.39
C ASN A 249 -18.89 6.96 20.09
N ARG A 250 -17.89 6.69 19.28
CA ARG A 250 -18.03 5.96 18.02
C ARG A 250 -18.48 4.51 18.23
N ALA A 251 -17.98 3.83 19.24
CA ALA A 251 -18.31 2.44 19.54
C ALA A 251 -19.79 2.23 19.88
N GLN A 252 -20.51 3.26 20.37
CA GLN A 252 -21.94 3.17 20.67
C GLN A 252 -22.81 2.95 19.42
N SER A 253 -22.32 3.35 18.24
CA SER A 253 -23.03 3.20 16.96
C SER A 253 -22.59 1.98 16.15
N LEU A 254 -21.63 1.20 16.64
CA LEU A 254 -20.99 0.11 15.92
C LEU A 254 -21.18 -1.22 16.66
N GLN A 255 -21.35 -2.30 15.91
CA GLN A 255 -21.43 -3.67 16.45
C GLN A 255 -20.31 -4.52 15.82
N GLY A 256 -19.18 -4.59 16.51
CA GLY A 256 -18.06 -5.42 16.12
C GLY A 256 -18.12 -6.83 16.72
N PHE A 257 -17.12 -7.63 16.35
CA PHE A 257 -16.96 -8.97 16.91
C PHE A 257 -16.16 -8.95 18.21
N GLY A 258 -16.39 -9.91 19.11
CA GLY A 258 -15.46 -10.14 20.23
C GLY A 258 -14.08 -10.61 19.76
N ALA A 259 -13.04 -10.43 20.56
CA ALA A 259 -11.64 -10.64 20.18
C ALA A 259 -11.37 -12.02 19.55
N VAL A 260 -11.85 -13.11 20.17
CA VAL A 260 -11.64 -14.47 19.64
C VAL A 260 -12.31 -14.65 18.27
N LYS A 261 -13.57 -14.19 18.13
CA LYS A 261 -14.30 -14.27 16.86
C LYS A 261 -13.60 -13.44 15.78
N THR A 262 -13.10 -12.25 16.13
CA THR A 262 -12.32 -11.40 15.23
C THR A 262 -11.11 -12.14 14.66
N ILE A 263 -10.32 -12.80 15.51
CA ILE A 263 -9.12 -13.55 15.09
C ILE A 263 -9.51 -14.67 14.12
N LEU A 264 -10.51 -15.46 14.45
CA LEU A 264 -10.95 -16.59 13.62
C LEU A 264 -11.50 -16.11 12.26
N ILE A 265 -12.30 -15.06 12.27
CA ILE A 265 -12.85 -14.49 11.02
C ILE A 265 -11.75 -13.81 10.20
N ALA A 266 -10.79 -13.11 10.82
CA ALA A 266 -9.66 -12.52 10.11
C ALA A 266 -8.82 -13.58 9.41
N LEU A 267 -8.54 -14.71 10.05
CA LEU A 267 -7.88 -15.86 9.42
C LEU A 267 -8.69 -16.39 8.23
N TYR A 268 -9.97 -16.63 8.41
CA TYR A 268 -10.85 -17.13 7.34
C TYR A 268 -10.94 -16.14 6.17
N TYR A 269 -11.18 -14.85 6.44
CA TYR A 269 -11.28 -13.82 5.39
C TYR A 269 -9.97 -13.65 4.63
N THR A 270 -8.82 -13.76 5.31
CA THR A 270 -7.53 -13.73 4.63
C THR A 270 -7.45 -14.80 3.56
N LEU A 271 -7.80 -16.05 3.89
CA LEU A 271 -7.80 -17.13 2.90
C LEU A 271 -8.81 -16.88 1.78
N SER A 272 -10.05 -16.52 2.15
CA SER A 272 -11.13 -16.28 1.19
C SER A 272 -10.82 -15.17 0.21
N TYR A 273 -10.43 -13.99 0.71
CA TYR A 273 -10.13 -12.84 -0.16
C TYR A 273 -8.87 -13.05 -0.99
N CYS A 274 -7.80 -13.59 -0.39
CA CYS A 274 -6.57 -13.83 -1.14
C CYS A 274 -6.78 -14.80 -2.31
N VAL A 275 -7.58 -15.84 -2.12
CA VAL A 275 -7.82 -16.85 -3.16
C VAL A 275 -8.87 -16.39 -4.18
N ASN A 276 -10.01 -15.88 -3.72
CA ASN A 276 -11.16 -15.64 -4.59
C ASN A 276 -11.20 -14.24 -5.21
N GLU A 277 -10.67 -13.21 -4.49
CA GLU A 277 -10.83 -11.81 -4.89
C GLU A 277 -9.52 -11.19 -5.38
N TYR A 278 -8.38 -11.50 -4.70
CA TYR A 278 -7.13 -10.78 -4.92
C TYR A 278 -6.19 -11.47 -5.90
N THR A 279 -6.29 -12.80 -6.05
CA THR A 279 -5.40 -13.57 -6.92
C THR A 279 -6.00 -13.72 -8.33
N THR A 280 -6.15 -12.59 -9.02
CA THR A 280 -6.58 -12.56 -10.42
C THR A 280 -5.47 -13.09 -11.35
N TRP A 281 -5.81 -13.39 -12.61
CA TRP A 281 -4.82 -13.82 -13.61
C TRP A 281 -3.68 -12.81 -13.80
N ALA A 282 -3.98 -11.51 -13.76
CA ALA A 282 -2.96 -10.47 -13.84
C ALA A 282 -2.01 -10.55 -12.63
N VAL A 283 -2.54 -10.67 -11.42
CA VAL A 283 -1.76 -10.80 -10.19
C VAL A 283 -0.88 -12.05 -10.22
N LEU A 284 -1.42 -13.19 -10.67
CA LEU A 284 -0.64 -14.43 -10.84
C LEU A 284 0.53 -14.28 -11.81
N LEU A 285 0.31 -13.62 -12.96
CA LEU A 285 1.37 -13.36 -13.93
C LEU A 285 2.46 -12.44 -13.35
N PHE A 286 2.09 -11.43 -12.58
CA PHE A 286 3.06 -10.57 -11.88
C PHE A 286 3.83 -11.34 -10.80
N PHE A 287 3.20 -12.20 -10.03
CA PHE A 287 3.87 -13.07 -9.06
C PHE A 287 4.81 -14.06 -9.77
N ALA A 288 4.38 -14.69 -10.87
CA ALA A 288 5.28 -15.52 -11.66
C ALA A 288 6.52 -14.74 -12.16
N LEU A 289 6.35 -13.48 -12.56
CA LEU A 289 7.48 -12.60 -12.93
C LEU A 289 8.36 -12.30 -11.71
N ALA A 290 7.77 -12.03 -10.54
CA ALA A 290 8.51 -11.81 -9.30
C ALA A 290 9.30 -13.05 -8.88
N ALA A 291 8.74 -14.27 -9.01
CA ALA A 291 9.44 -15.54 -8.77
C ALA A 291 10.69 -15.70 -9.66
N VAL A 292 10.55 -15.39 -10.95
CA VAL A 292 11.71 -15.43 -11.87
C VAL A 292 12.79 -14.42 -11.48
N ILE A 293 12.39 -13.21 -11.06
CA ILE A 293 13.33 -12.18 -10.59
C ILE A 293 14.00 -12.65 -9.29
N ALA A 294 13.22 -13.17 -8.33
CA ALA A 294 13.71 -13.69 -7.05
C ALA A 294 14.69 -14.84 -7.24
N TRP A 295 14.39 -15.79 -8.15
CA TRP A 295 15.28 -16.89 -8.47
C TRP A 295 16.63 -16.43 -9.00
N LYS A 296 16.63 -15.47 -9.92
CA LYS A 296 17.88 -14.88 -10.45
C LYS A 296 18.61 -14.07 -9.38
N ALA A 297 17.89 -13.35 -8.55
CA ALA A 297 18.45 -12.53 -7.48
C ALA A 297 19.14 -13.38 -6.40
N ALA A 298 18.56 -14.53 -6.06
CA ALA A 298 19.09 -15.43 -5.03
C ALA A 298 20.42 -16.12 -5.40
N GLU A 299 20.91 -15.99 -6.63
CA GLU A 299 22.16 -16.61 -7.09
C GLU A 299 23.40 -16.17 -6.29
N LYS A 300 23.44 -14.92 -5.88
CA LYS A 300 24.62 -14.30 -5.24
C LYS A 300 24.33 -13.78 -3.83
N VAL A 301 23.25 -14.26 -3.21
CA VAL A 301 22.81 -13.77 -1.90
C VAL A 301 23.55 -14.51 -0.80
N SER A 302 24.17 -13.74 0.11
CA SER A 302 24.85 -14.26 1.28
C SER A 302 23.89 -14.47 2.48
N PHE A 303 22.70 -13.88 2.43
CA PHE A 303 21.68 -14.08 3.46
C PHE A 303 21.15 -15.52 3.43
N ARG A 304 21.09 -16.15 4.62
CA ARG A 304 20.57 -17.52 4.76
C ARG A 304 19.07 -17.47 5.01
N PHE A 305 18.30 -17.98 4.09
CA PHE A 305 16.85 -18.15 4.23
C PHE A 305 16.59 -19.44 5.02
N SER A 306 16.14 -19.30 6.28
CA SER A 306 15.90 -20.43 7.19
C SER A 306 14.42 -20.51 7.55
N TYR A 307 13.91 -21.70 7.84
CA TYR A 307 12.53 -21.92 8.32
C TYR A 307 11.43 -21.29 7.44
N PRO A 308 11.32 -21.64 6.14
CA PRO A 308 10.37 -21.01 5.23
C PRO A 308 8.91 -21.19 5.69
N ALA A 309 8.56 -22.31 6.32
CA ALA A 309 7.22 -22.53 6.86
C ALA A 309 6.85 -21.50 7.94
N LEU A 310 7.79 -21.15 8.84
CA LEU A 310 7.54 -20.11 9.84
C LEU A 310 7.38 -18.73 9.18
N ALA A 311 8.14 -18.44 8.13
CA ALA A 311 7.98 -17.19 7.38
C ALA A 311 6.59 -17.12 6.74
N VAL A 312 6.10 -18.20 6.14
CA VAL A 312 4.76 -18.27 5.53
C VAL A 312 3.67 -18.09 6.60
N ILE A 313 3.76 -18.81 7.73
CA ILE A 313 2.80 -18.68 8.84
C ILE A 313 2.79 -17.25 9.38
N PHE A 314 3.96 -16.65 9.58
CA PHE A 314 4.07 -15.27 10.04
C PHE A 314 3.48 -14.28 9.02
N GLY A 315 3.80 -14.43 7.74
CA GLY A 315 3.25 -13.58 6.69
C GLY A 315 1.73 -13.68 6.60
N TYR A 316 1.18 -14.90 6.64
CA TYR A 316 -0.26 -15.12 6.70
C TYR A 316 -0.89 -14.43 7.91
N GLY A 317 -0.28 -14.57 9.09
CA GLY A 317 -0.69 -13.87 10.32
C GLY A 317 -0.65 -12.35 10.18
N MET A 318 0.35 -11.79 9.50
CA MET A 318 0.47 -10.34 9.25
C MET A 318 -0.61 -9.80 8.31
N VAL A 319 -1.00 -10.57 7.29
CA VAL A 319 -2.13 -10.22 6.42
C VAL A 319 -3.44 -10.28 7.21
N SER A 320 -3.63 -11.33 8.03
CA SER A 320 -4.83 -11.49 8.87
C SER A 320 -4.95 -10.41 9.95
N ALA A 321 -3.83 -10.03 10.58
CA ALA A 321 -3.82 -8.97 11.59
C ALA A 321 -4.22 -7.61 11.02
N ASN A 322 -3.95 -7.36 9.74
CA ASN A 322 -4.30 -6.10 9.09
C ASN A 322 -5.81 -5.83 9.10
N ILE A 323 -6.65 -6.84 8.88
CA ILE A 323 -8.11 -6.70 8.88
C ILE A 323 -8.77 -6.90 10.25
N ALA A 324 -8.02 -7.25 11.27
CA ALA A 324 -8.59 -7.45 12.60
C ALA A 324 -9.26 -6.19 13.20
N PRO A 325 -8.69 -4.95 13.06
CA PRO A 325 -9.31 -3.76 13.62
C PRO A 325 -10.73 -3.47 13.09
N PRO A 326 -11.02 -3.45 11.77
CA PRO A 326 -12.38 -3.23 11.30
C PRO A 326 -13.34 -4.36 11.70
N LEU A 327 -12.92 -5.62 11.71
CA LEU A 327 -13.74 -6.73 12.18
C LEU A 327 -14.07 -6.60 13.67
N TYR A 328 -13.09 -6.16 14.47
CA TYR A 328 -13.31 -5.92 15.90
C TYR A 328 -14.27 -4.75 16.15
N ALA A 329 -14.12 -3.65 15.40
CA ALA A 329 -14.88 -2.43 15.61
C ALA A 329 -16.27 -2.46 14.94
N GLU A 330 -16.37 -2.96 13.71
CA GLU A 330 -17.56 -2.82 12.85
C GLU A 330 -18.14 -4.17 12.39
N GLY A 331 -17.46 -5.27 12.64
CA GLY A 331 -17.90 -6.61 12.25
C GLY A 331 -17.84 -6.90 10.74
N ASN A 332 -17.29 -6.01 9.92
CA ASN A 332 -17.18 -6.16 8.48
C ASN A 332 -15.94 -5.46 7.91
N ILE A 333 -15.64 -5.70 6.64
CA ILE A 333 -14.57 -5.08 5.85
C ILE A 333 -15.10 -4.54 4.52
N GLY A 334 -16.38 -4.20 4.45
CA GLY A 334 -17.05 -3.89 3.17
C GLY A 334 -16.70 -2.53 2.55
N ALA A 335 -16.09 -1.59 3.28
CA ALA A 335 -15.68 -0.31 2.71
C ALA A 335 -14.46 -0.48 1.79
N GLY A 336 -14.48 0.15 0.62
CA GLY A 336 -13.43 0.01 -0.40
C GLY A 336 -12.03 0.33 0.11
N ARG A 337 -11.89 1.35 0.97
CA ARG A 337 -10.62 1.71 1.62
C ARG A 337 -10.04 0.60 2.50
N LEU A 338 -10.88 -0.20 3.14
CA LEU A 338 -10.44 -1.33 3.97
C LEU A 338 -9.98 -2.48 3.07
N VAL A 339 -10.78 -2.80 2.04
CA VAL A 339 -10.44 -3.80 1.01
C VAL A 339 -9.12 -3.44 0.32
N ALA A 340 -8.94 -2.17 -0.04
CA ALA A 340 -7.73 -1.69 -0.69
C ALA A 340 -6.49 -1.82 0.19
N LEU A 341 -6.56 -1.40 1.46
CA LEU A 341 -5.41 -1.50 2.37
C LEU A 341 -5.07 -2.97 2.68
N PHE A 342 -6.08 -3.82 2.80
CA PHE A 342 -5.91 -5.25 2.96
C PHE A 342 -5.22 -5.86 1.72
N TYR A 343 -5.64 -5.47 0.52
CA TYR A 343 -5.01 -5.86 -0.73
C TYR A 343 -3.54 -5.41 -0.81
N MET A 344 -3.23 -4.16 -0.47
CA MET A 344 -1.84 -3.66 -0.43
C MET A 344 -0.96 -4.48 0.52
N GLN A 345 -1.49 -4.82 1.70
CA GLN A 345 -0.79 -5.65 2.68
C GLN A 345 -0.57 -7.07 2.13
N TYR A 346 -1.57 -7.66 1.49
CA TYR A 346 -1.46 -8.96 0.83
C TYR A 346 -0.37 -8.96 -0.24
N VAL A 347 -0.39 -8.00 -1.17
CA VAL A 347 0.60 -7.91 -2.25
C VAL A 347 2.02 -7.76 -1.71
N LEU A 348 2.21 -6.87 -0.73
CA LEU A 348 3.51 -6.68 -0.10
C LEU A 348 4.03 -7.98 0.52
N VAL A 349 3.21 -8.61 1.37
CA VAL A 349 3.60 -9.84 2.08
C VAL A 349 3.81 -10.99 1.10
N ALA A 350 2.96 -11.14 0.08
CA ALA A 350 3.10 -12.18 -0.94
C ALA A 350 4.45 -12.07 -1.66
N VAL A 351 4.85 -10.89 -2.13
CA VAL A 351 6.15 -10.69 -2.80
C VAL A 351 7.31 -10.93 -1.83
N LEU A 352 7.21 -10.50 -0.57
CA LEU A 352 8.25 -10.76 0.44
C LEU A 352 8.42 -12.26 0.70
N LEU A 353 7.31 -12.99 0.87
CA LEU A 353 7.30 -14.44 1.07
C LEU A 353 7.82 -15.17 -0.16
N GLU A 354 7.44 -14.73 -1.35
CA GLU A 354 7.91 -15.32 -2.60
C GLU A 354 9.44 -15.20 -2.72
N VAL A 355 10.00 -14.02 -2.47
CA VAL A 355 11.46 -13.83 -2.46
C VAL A 355 12.13 -14.71 -1.40
N TYR A 356 11.51 -14.83 -0.22
CA TYR A 356 12.04 -15.63 0.87
C TYR A 356 12.03 -17.13 0.55
N VAL A 357 10.88 -17.65 0.09
CA VAL A 357 10.70 -19.09 -0.21
C VAL A 357 11.51 -19.50 -1.43
N VAL A 358 11.52 -18.68 -2.50
CA VAL A 358 12.34 -18.94 -3.69
C VAL A 358 13.83 -18.88 -3.36
N GLY A 359 14.24 -17.94 -2.51
CA GLY A 359 15.62 -17.84 -2.01
C GLY A 359 16.02 -19.09 -1.23
N TRP A 360 15.16 -19.56 -0.32
CA TRP A 360 15.36 -20.82 0.41
C TRP A 360 15.45 -22.02 -0.54
N LEU A 361 14.48 -22.16 -1.45
CA LEU A 361 14.44 -23.27 -2.41
C LEU A 361 15.72 -23.34 -3.25
N ARG A 362 16.18 -22.19 -3.73
CA ARG A 362 17.42 -22.12 -4.49
C ARG A 362 18.62 -22.56 -3.66
N GLN A 363 18.76 -22.05 -2.42
CA GLN A 363 19.84 -22.47 -1.52
C GLN A 363 19.80 -23.95 -1.21
N TYR A 364 18.60 -24.53 -1.04
CA TYR A 364 18.40 -25.95 -0.81
C TYR A 364 18.87 -26.77 -2.02
N VAL A 365 18.43 -26.43 -3.22
CA VAL A 365 18.78 -27.15 -4.47
C VAL A 365 20.27 -27.02 -4.80
N THR A 366 20.87 -25.85 -4.61
CA THR A 366 22.30 -25.64 -4.93
C THR A 366 23.23 -26.11 -3.80
N GLY A 367 22.83 -26.01 -2.53
CA GLY A 367 23.60 -26.46 -1.37
C GLY A 367 23.55 -27.98 -1.18
N GLY A 368 22.46 -28.65 -1.58
CA GLY A 368 22.32 -30.10 -1.53
C GLY A 368 23.28 -30.85 -2.45
N ALA A 369 23.68 -30.25 -3.58
CA ALA A 369 24.67 -30.81 -4.46
C ALA A 369 26.10 -30.86 -3.86
N GLY A 370 26.39 -30.00 -2.84
CA GLY A 370 27.66 -29.99 -2.12
C GLY A 370 27.68 -30.84 -0.85
N SER A 371 26.52 -31.09 -0.21
CA SER A 371 26.46 -31.82 1.06
C SER A 371 26.20 -33.32 0.91
N VAL A 372 25.73 -33.79 -0.24
CA VAL A 372 25.62 -35.21 -0.53
C VAL A 372 27.02 -35.86 -0.70
N ALA A 373 28.03 -35.08 -1.04
CA ALA A 373 29.42 -35.54 -1.10
C ALA A 373 30.09 -35.70 0.29
N CYS A 374 29.51 -35.14 1.36
CA CYS A 374 30.09 -35.22 2.71
C CYS A 374 29.42 -36.19 3.69
N VAL A 375 28.29 -36.81 3.36
CA VAL A 375 27.57 -37.71 4.29
C VAL A 375 27.83 -39.19 4.03
N CYS A 376 28.47 -39.53 2.90
CA CYS A 376 28.83 -40.93 2.59
C CYS A 376 30.29 -41.30 2.96
N GLY A 377 30.96 -40.50 3.80
CA GLY A 377 32.36 -40.74 4.14
C GLY A 377 32.66 -40.77 5.65
N ALA A 378 31.81 -41.42 6.46
CA ALA A 378 32.14 -41.64 7.88
C ALA A 378 31.60 -43.00 8.35
N ALA A 379 32.11 -44.06 7.81
CA ALA A 379 32.23 -45.37 8.45
C ALA A 379 33.27 -46.21 7.68
N ASP A 380 34.32 -46.58 8.41
CA ASP A 380 35.38 -47.52 8.10
C ASP A 380 36.64 -46.99 7.34
N GLY A 381 37.69 -46.99 8.14
CA GLY A 381 39.03 -47.54 7.98
C GLY A 381 39.84 -47.15 6.73
N GLN A 382 40.97 -46.46 7.00
CA GLN A 382 42.23 -46.57 6.30
C GLN A 382 42.18 -46.96 4.82
N ASP A 383 42.45 -45.97 3.89
CA ASP A 383 43.55 -46.04 2.97
C ASP A 383 43.48 -44.91 1.91
N HIS A 384 44.65 -44.35 1.65
CA HIS A 384 45.13 -43.53 0.53
C HIS A 384 44.19 -42.57 -0.24
N PRO A 385 44.57 -41.30 -0.36
CA PRO A 385 43.89 -40.35 -1.24
C PRO A 385 44.27 -40.65 -2.71
N GLU A 386 43.42 -41.37 -3.43
CA GLU A 386 43.49 -41.32 -4.88
C GLU A 386 43.10 -39.95 -5.37
N GLU A 387 44.03 -39.30 -6.02
CA GLU A 387 43.82 -38.04 -6.79
C GLU A 387 42.73 -38.25 -7.81
N ALA A 388 41.49 -37.81 -7.49
CA ALA A 388 40.43 -37.65 -8.47
C ALA A 388 40.91 -36.69 -9.54
N THR A 389 41.29 -37.25 -10.71
CA THR A 389 41.84 -36.59 -11.87
C THR A 389 41.07 -35.32 -12.20
N GLY A 390 41.80 -34.23 -12.44
CA GLY A 390 41.25 -32.91 -12.76
C GLY A 390 40.23 -32.87 -13.90
N ALA A 391 40.18 -33.91 -14.74
CA ALA A 391 39.21 -34.11 -15.80
C ALA A 391 37.77 -34.32 -15.30
N THR A 392 37.55 -35.04 -14.18
CA THR A 392 36.22 -35.29 -13.63
C THR A 392 35.64 -34.03 -12.93
N ARG A 393 36.51 -33.19 -12.33
CA ARG A 393 36.13 -31.89 -11.78
C ARG A 393 35.78 -30.87 -12.85
N LEU A 394 36.55 -30.84 -13.95
CA LEU A 394 36.31 -29.96 -15.08
C LEU A 394 35.04 -30.33 -15.87
N SER A 395 34.74 -31.61 -16.03
CA SER A 395 33.51 -32.08 -16.70
C SER A 395 32.26 -31.79 -15.88
N ALA A 396 32.27 -31.96 -14.54
CA ALA A 396 31.18 -31.61 -13.66
C ALA A 396 30.93 -30.08 -13.58
N GLN A 397 32.02 -29.30 -13.62
CA GLN A 397 31.97 -27.84 -13.66
C GLN A 397 31.46 -27.31 -15.01
N ALA A 398 31.83 -27.94 -16.11
CA ALA A 398 31.36 -27.61 -17.46
C ALA A 398 29.87 -28.00 -17.66
N GLN A 399 29.43 -29.14 -17.14
CA GLN A 399 28.01 -29.55 -17.17
C GLN A 399 27.16 -28.65 -16.29
N GLY A 400 27.62 -28.23 -15.10
CA GLY A 400 26.94 -27.26 -14.24
C GLY A 400 26.85 -25.87 -14.90
N ALA A 401 27.90 -25.42 -15.60
CA ALA A 401 27.88 -24.14 -16.31
C ALA A 401 26.95 -24.16 -17.55
N ALA A 402 26.94 -25.27 -18.31
CA ALA A 402 26.02 -25.43 -19.45
C ALA A 402 24.54 -25.55 -19.02
N GLY A 403 24.28 -26.25 -17.92
CA GLY A 403 22.95 -26.32 -17.30
C GLY A 403 22.46 -24.95 -16.80
N GLY A 404 23.34 -24.18 -16.16
CA GLY A 404 23.07 -22.82 -15.71
C GLY A 404 22.78 -21.84 -16.86
N ALA A 405 23.50 -21.94 -17.98
CA ALA A 405 23.28 -21.11 -19.15
C ALA A 405 21.94 -21.41 -19.84
N LYS A 406 21.57 -22.70 -19.99
CA LYS A 406 20.27 -23.13 -20.54
C LYS A 406 19.11 -22.66 -19.65
N LEU A 407 19.24 -22.82 -18.33
CA LEU A 407 18.23 -22.34 -17.37
C LEU A 407 18.09 -20.81 -17.40
N SER A 408 19.20 -20.07 -17.49
CA SER A 408 19.18 -18.61 -17.61
C SER A 408 18.52 -18.14 -18.91
N ALA A 409 18.73 -18.84 -20.03
CA ALA A 409 18.06 -18.55 -21.30
C ALA A 409 16.56 -18.84 -21.24
N ALA A 410 16.17 -20.00 -20.67
CA ALA A 410 14.76 -20.36 -20.47
C ALA A 410 14.02 -19.34 -19.59
N LEU A 411 14.62 -18.95 -18.45
CA LEU A 411 14.04 -17.94 -17.55
C LEU A 411 13.94 -16.56 -18.22
N SER A 412 14.82 -16.23 -19.16
CA SER A 412 14.72 -14.99 -19.95
C SER A 412 13.56 -15.06 -20.93
N GLY A 413 13.34 -16.20 -21.60
CA GLY A 413 12.19 -16.44 -22.47
C GLY A 413 10.87 -16.36 -21.69
N VAL A 414 10.77 -17.00 -20.52
CA VAL A 414 9.61 -16.92 -19.63
C VAL A 414 9.34 -15.48 -19.20
N SER A 415 10.37 -14.71 -18.85
CA SER A 415 10.19 -13.29 -18.47
C SER A 415 9.62 -12.45 -19.64
N ILE A 416 10.07 -12.68 -20.86
CA ILE A 416 9.56 -11.99 -22.06
C ILE A 416 8.10 -12.37 -22.31
N PHE A 417 7.78 -13.68 -22.22
CA PHE A 417 6.39 -14.15 -22.37
C PHE A 417 5.46 -13.55 -21.32
N LEU A 418 5.85 -13.58 -20.04
CA LEU A 418 5.07 -12.98 -18.96
C LEU A 418 4.86 -11.48 -19.15
N MET A 419 5.88 -10.77 -19.58
CA MET A 419 5.77 -9.33 -19.89
C MET A 419 4.82 -9.06 -21.04
N ALA A 420 4.88 -9.86 -22.11
CA ALA A 420 3.93 -9.73 -23.22
C ALA A 420 2.50 -10.05 -22.78
N ALA A 421 2.29 -11.12 -22.00
CA ALA A 421 0.99 -11.47 -21.44
C ALA A 421 0.41 -10.38 -20.54
N LEU A 422 1.24 -9.71 -19.73
CA LEU A 422 0.81 -8.59 -18.89
C LEU A 422 0.45 -7.34 -19.70
N ILE A 423 1.22 -7.01 -20.74
CA ILE A 423 0.92 -5.85 -21.59
C ILE A 423 -0.40 -6.04 -22.35
N PHE A 424 -0.63 -7.23 -22.88
CA PHE A 424 -1.80 -7.54 -23.69
C PHE A 424 -2.91 -8.25 -22.92
N GLY A 425 -2.84 -8.31 -21.58
CA GLY A 425 -3.73 -9.11 -20.73
C GLY A 425 -5.22 -8.83 -20.97
N SER A 426 -5.61 -7.57 -21.03
CA SER A 426 -7.00 -7.18 -21.31
C SER A 426 -7.46 -7.54 -22.74
N ALA A 427 -6.55 -7.52 -23.70
CA ALA A 427 -6.84 -7.89 -25.08
C ALA A 427 -6.89 -9.42 -25.31
N LEU A 428 -6.29 -10.19 -24.40
CA LEU A 428 -6.26 -11.66 -24.44
C LEU A 428 -7.49 -12.33 -23.80
N THR A 429 -8.34 -11.56 -23.11
CA THR A 429 -9.59 -12.03 -22.55
C THR A 429 -10.62 -12.27 -23.65
N VAL A 430 -11.56 -13.19 -23.44
CA VAL A 430 -12.63 -13.49 -24.43
C VAL A 430 -13.45 -12.26 -24.76
N LYS A 431 -13.62 -11.37 -23.81
CA LYS A 431 -14.21 -10.03 -23.97
C LYS A 431 -13.20 -9.03 -23.40
N ALA A 432 -12.83 -8.01 -24.20
CA ALA A 432 -11.96 -6.94 -23.72
C ALA A 432 -12.53 -6.32 -22.44
N ASP A 433 -11.73 -6.32 -21.39
CA ASP A 433 -12.11 -5.81 -20.08
C ASP A 433 -11.37 -4.50 -19.81
N PRO A 434 -12.07 -3.36 -19.90
CA PRO A 434 -11.47 -2.05 -19.65
C PRO A 434 -11.03 -1.87 -18.18
N ASP A 435 -11.65 -2.62 -17.26
CA ASP A 435 -11.36 -2.53 -15.83
C ASP A 435 -10.24 -3.46 -15.38
N PHE A 436 -9.66 -4.23 -16.32
CA PHE A 436 -8.55 -5.13 -16.05
C PHE A 436 -7.37 -4.45 -15.34
N TYR A 437 -7.07 -3.21 -15.72
CA TYR A 437 -6.11 -2.34 -15.05
C TYR A 437 -6.72 -0.97 -14.74
N MET A 438 -6.28 -0.34 -13.66
CA MET A 438 -6.67 1.04 -13.35
C MET A 438 -6.35 2.00 -14.53
N ALA A 439 -5.24 1.77 -15.24
CA ALA A 439 -4.87 2.57 -16.41
C ALA A 439 -5.86 2.43 -17.57
N THR A 440 -6.39 1.22 -17.83
CA THR A 440 -7.36 0.98 -18.90
C THR A 440 -8.71 1.57 -18.56
N CYS A 441 -9.16 1.45 -17.32
CA CYS A 441 -10.36 2.10 -16.80
C CYS A 441 -10.27 3.64 -16.95
N ALA A 442 -9.17 4.24 -16.51
CA ALA A 442 -8.92 5.67 -16.69
C ALA A 442 -8.91 6.12 -18.15
N ALA A 443 -8.26 5.33 -19.03
CA ALA A 443 -8.18 5.63 -20.45
C ALA A 443 -9.57 5.56 -21.12
N GLN A 444 -10.39 4.60 -20.75
CA GLN A 444 -11.75 4.45 -21.27
C GLN A 444 -12.62 5.67 -20.92
N ASP A 445 -12.66 6.08 -19.64
CA ASP A 445 -13.46 7.24 -19.21
C ASP A 445 -12.99 8.55 -19.86
N LEU A 446 -11.67 8.67 -20.13
CA LEU A 446 -11.13 9.81 -20.87
C LEU A 446 -11.55 9.79 -22.35
N LEU A 447 -11.48 8.63 -23.02
CA LEU A 447 -11.76 8.49 -24.46
C LEU A 447 -13.26 8.56 -24.76
N ASN A 448 -14.10 8.04 -23.88
CA ASN A 448 -15.57 8.06 -24.03
C ASN A 448 -16.19 9.41 -23.62
N GLY A 449 -15.39 10.35 -23.09
CA GLY A 449 -15.87 11.64 -22.65
C GLY A 449 -16.58 11.65 -21.29
N HIS A 450 -16.64 10.52 -20.57
CA HIS A 450 -17.29 10.40 -19.26
C HIS A 450 -16.65 11.32 -18.21
N ALA A 451 -15.32 11.36 -18.18
CA ALA A 451 -14.59 12.26 -17.28
C ALA A 451 -14.88 13.74 -17.57
N ALA A 452 -14.97 14.12 -18.85
CA ALA A 452 -15.29 15.48 -19.25
C ALA A 452 -16.74 15.86 -18.85
N ARG A 453 -17.71 14.96 -19.05
CA ARG A 453 -19.10 15.15 -18.64
C ARG A 453 -19.24 15.29 -17.12
N TYR A 454 -18.56 14.43 -16.36
CA TYR A 454 -18.50 14.52 -14.90
C TYR A 454 -17.95 15.87 -14.42
N LYS A 455 -16.90 16.37 -15.10
CA LYS A 455 -16.35 17.70 -14.82
C LYS A 455 -17.37 18.80 -15.09
N GLU A 456 -18.02 18.78 -16.24
CA GLU A 456 -19.02 19.78 -16.64
C GLU A 456 -20.12 19.89 -15.57
N GLN A 457 -20.69 18.75 -15.17
CA GLN A 457 -21.73 18.71 -14.13
C GLN A 457 -21.22 19.19 -12.75
N ASN A 458 -19.99 18.86 -12.38
CA ASN A 458 -19.38 19.43 -11.17
C ASN A 458 -19.21 20.94 -11.26
N ASP A 459 -18.80 21.46 -12.42
CA ASP A 459 -18.64 22.90 -12.63
C ASP A 459 -20.01 23.64 -12.57
N GLU A 460 -21.10 23.03 -13.09
CA GLU A 460 -22.46 23.55 -12.97
C GLU A 460 -22.94 23.56 -11.52
N ARG A 461 -22.77 22.45 -10.78
CA ARG A 461 -23.10 22.37 -9.35
C ARG A 461 -22.33 23.41 -8.53
N ARG A 462 -21.06 23.64 -8.84
CA ARG A 462 -20.26 24.66 -8.15
C ARG A 462 -20.72 26.09 -8.43
N LYS A 463 -21.22 26.39 -9.63
CA LYS A 463 -21.83 27.70 -9.91
C LYS A 463 -23.01 27.97 -8.98
N ILE A 464 -23.91 26.97 -8.81
CA ILE A 464 -25.06 27.06 -7.90
C ILE A 464 -24.60 27.22 -6.45
N LEU A 465 -23.63 26.40 -6.02
CA LEU A 465 -23.12 26.39 -4.65
C LEU A 465 -22.39 27.69 -4.29
N ARG A 466 -21.72 28.34 -5.23
CA ARG A 466 -21.00 29.59 -5.01
C ARG A 466 -21.86 30.85 -5.15
N ASP A 467 -23.05 30.73 -5.73
CA ASP A 467 -23.97 31.86 -5.87
C ASP A 467 -24.55 32.26 -4.49
N ALA A 468 -24.13 33.38 -3.95
CA ALA A 468 -24.57 33.88 -2.64
C ALA A 468 -26.07 34.19 -2.58
N SER A 469 -26.75 34.39 -3.72
CA SER A 469 -28.19 34.64 -3.79
C SER A 469 -29.03 33.36 -3.57
N VAL A 470 -28.44 32.18 -3.87
CA VAL A 470 -29.08 30.88 -3.68
C VAL A 470 -28.86 30.42 -2.26
N LYS A 471 -29.88 30.39 -1.43
CA LYS A 471 -29.83 29.90 -0.05
C LYS A 471 -30.10 28.41 0.06
N ASP A 472 -31.13 27.95 -0.66
CA ASP A 472 -31.51 26.55 -0.77
C ASP A 472 -31.08 26.02 -2.14
N ALA A 473 -30.00 25.26 -2.16
CA ALA A 473 -29.43 24.78 -3.41
C ALA A 473 -30.01 23.41 -3.81
N VAL A 474 -30.45 23.30 -5.06
CA VAL A 474 -30.91 22.06 -5.67
C VAL A 474 -29.90 21.66 -6.73
N LEU A 475 -29.28 20.48 -6.56
CA LEU A 475 -28.28 19.97 -7.49
C LEU A 475 -28.83 18.76 -8.24
N ASP A 476 -28.60 18.71 -9.53
CA ASP A 476 -29.01 17.56 -10.36
C ASP A 476 -28.10 16.35 -10.12
N GLU A 477 -28.66 15.15 -10.20
CA GLU A 477 -27.91 13.89 -10.15
C GLU A 477 -26.92 13.81 -11.32
N PHE A 478 -25.79 13.14 -11.12
CA PHE A 478 -24.83 12.91 -12.20
C PHE A 478 -25.38 11.92 -13.21
N ASP A 479 -25.30 12.26 -14.51
CA ASP A 479 -25.70 11.39 -15.61
C ASP A 479 -24.82 10.15 -15.70
N TYR A 480 -23.53 10.32 -15.39
CA TYR A 480 -22.54 9.26 -15.37
C TYR A 480 -21.63 9.38 -14.13
N LYS A 481 -21.32 8.26 -13.55
CA LYS A 481 -20.51 8.13 -12.32
C LYS A 481 -19.23 7.34 -12.64
N PRO A 482 -18.13 8.01 -13.09
CA PRO A 482 -16.90 7.33 -13.45
C PRO A 482 -16.31 6.60 -12.25
N ASP A 483 -15.90 5.32 -12.42
CA ASP A 483 -15.46 4.44 -11.33
C ASP A 483 -14.26 4.97 -10.54
N LEU A 484 -13.39 5.72 -11.19
CA LEU A 484 -12.22 6.29 -10.51
C LEU A 484 -12.47 7.67 -9.90
N LEU A 485 -13.52 8.40 -10.31
CA LEU A 485 -13.75 9.79 -9.88
C LEU A 485 -14.91 9.92 -8.90
N PHE A 486 -15.92 9.06 -9.05
CA PHE A 486 -17.13 9.15 -8.24
C PHE A 486 -17.03 8.29 -6.99
N PHE A 487 -16.97 8.92 -5.83
CA PHE A 487 -17.05 8.22 -4.56
C PHE A 487 -18.50 8.15 -4.04
N SER A 488 -19.13 9.31 -3.82
CA SER A 488 -20.51 9.38 -3.34
C SER A 488 -21.14 10.73 -3.71
N ASP A 489 -22.46 10.80 -3.60
CA ASP A 489 -23.22 12.03 -3.82
C ASP A 489 -24.04 12.38 -2.57
N ILE A 490 -24.58 13.61 -2.55
CA ILE A 490 -25.59 14.06 -1.59
C ILE A 490 -26.92 13.31 -1.84
N GLU A 491 -27.83 13.40 -0.89
CA GLU A 491 -29.14 12.75 -0.91
C GLU A 491 -30.28 13.75 -1.18
N THR A 492 -31.46 13.21 -1.46
CA THR A 492 -32.69 14.02 -1.59
C THR A 492 -33.15 14.63 -0.26
N ASP A 493 -32.69 14.07 0.87
CA ASP A 493 -32.98 14.57 2.22
C ASP A 493 -31.88 15.55 2.67
N SER A 494 -32.24 16.82 2.85
CA SER A 494 -31.33 17.85 3.35
C SER A 494 -30.78 17.57 4.75
N SER A 495 -31.43 16.69 5.53
CA SER A 495 -30.99 16.30 6.87
C SER A 495 -29.84 15.30 6.87
N ASN A 496 -29.53 14.66 5.71
CA ASN A 496 -28.40 13.77 5.55
C ASN A 496 -27.08 14.48 5.90
N TRP A 497 -26.13 13.76 6.47
CA TRP A 497 -24.87 14.33 6.93
C TRP A 497 -24.01 14.93 5.80
N GLN A 498 -24.02 14.32 4.60
CA GLN A 498 -23.30 14.82 3.44
C GLN A 498 -23.89 16.15 2.94
N ASN A 499 -25.21 16.23 2.87
CA ASN A 499 -25.93 17.45 2.51
C ASN A 499 -25.61 18.59 3.48
N LYS A 500 -25.65 18.31 4.79
CA LYS A 500 -25.27 19.29 5.82
C LYS A 500 -23.81 19.72 5.74
N ALA A 501 -22.89 18.79 5.47
CA ALA A 501 -21.47 19.11 5.32
C ALA A 501 -21.24 20.06 4.13
N LEU A 502 -21.84 19.74 2.98
CA LEU A 502 -21.75 20.54 1.77
C LEU A 502 -22.40 21.93 1.97
N ALA A 503 -23.61 21.99 2.56
CA ALA A 503 -24.30 23.23 2.86
C ALA A 503 -23.44 24.15 3.74
N ARG A 504 -22.89 23.63 4.84
CA ARG A 504 -22.03 24.37 5.77
C ARG A 504 -20.75 24.89 5.11
N TYR A 505 -20.17 24.10 4.19
CA TYR A 505 -18.96 24.46 3.49
C TYR A 505 -19.17 25.67 2.56
N TYR A 506 -20.29 25.69 1.82
CA TYR A 506 -20.62 26.78 0.89
C TYR A 506 -21.52 27.87 1.49
N GLY A 507 -21.86 27.78 2.79
CA GLY A 507 -22.71 28.78 3.47
C GLY A 507 -24.15 28.80 2.97
N LYS A 508 -24.70 27.62 2.64
CA LYS A 508 -26.11 27.42 2.26
C LYS A 508 -26.96 27.06 3.48
N ASP A 509 -28.24 27.40 3.43
CA ASP A 509 -29.23 26.99 4.42
C ASP A 509 -29.57 25.50 4.22
N SER A 510 -29.77 25.08 2.98
CA SER A 510 -29.93 23.67 2.62
C SER A 510 -29.32 23.33 1.24
N VAL A 511 -28.96 22.04 1.06
CA VAL A 511 -28.58 21.47 -0.23
C VAL A 511 -29.33 20.14 -0.39
N VAL A 512 -29.94 19.90 -1.53
CA VAL A 512 -30.66 18.65 -1.85
C VAL A 512 -30.34 18.17 -3.26
N LEU A 513 -30.40 16.85 -3.44
CA LEU A 513 -30.28 16.22 -4.75
C LEU A 513 -31.64 16.18 -5.45
N ARG A 514 -31.70 16.59 -6.71
CA ARG A 514 -32.81 16.35 -7.59
C ARG A 514 -32.50 15.13 -8.47
N LYS A 515 -33.24 14.03 -8.27
CA LYS A 515 -33.12 12.85 -9.14
C LYS A 515 -33.68 13.17 -10.51
N THR A 516 -32.90 12.85 -11.54
CA THR A 516 -33.37 12.87 -12.94
C THR A 516 -34.27 11.65 -13.14
N LYS A 517 -35.47 11.85 -13.72
CA LYS A 517 -36.44 10.78 -13.98
C LYS A 517 -35.97 9.86 -15.08
#